data_a4becac3dfdc434728125ad3c0bc09fc
#
_entry.id   a4becac3dfdc434728125ad3c0bc09fc
#
_cell.length_a   1.000
_cell.length_b   1.000
_cell.length_c   1.000
_cell.angle_alpha   90.00
_cell.angle_beta   90.00
_cell.angle_gamma   90.00
#
_symmetry.space_group_name_H-M   'P 1'
#
loop_
_entity.id
_entity.type
_entity.pdbx_description
1 polymer ?
#
loop_
_entity_poly.entity_id
_entity_poly.type
_entity_poly.pdbx_seq_one_letter_code
_entity_poly.pdbx_strand_id
1 'polypeptide(L)' 'MLSAFVVYYRCKKPGDKKPGGVKQYRLYANSLEEARRLAVGYANYPDIEILNILRV' A
#
# COMPACT_ATOMS: atom_id res chain seq x y z
N MET A 1 -16.19 7.53 11.61
CA MET A 1 -16.35 6.07 11.54
C MET A 1 -15.25 5.47 10.69
N LEU A 2 -14.53 4.49 11.22
CA LEU A 2 -13.44 3.87 10.47
C LEU A 2 -13.97 2.90 9.44
N SER A 3 -13.45 3.01 8.23
CA SER A 3 -13.74 2.09 7.14
C SER A 3 -12.50 1.24 6.84
N ALA A 4 -12.73 0.03 6.36
CA ALA A 4 -11.64 -0.86 6.00
C ALA A 4 -11.20 -0.59 4.57
N PHE A 5 -9.89 -0.55 4.35
CA PHE A 5 -9.30 -0.37 3.03
C PHE A 5 -8.26 -1.46 2.81
N VAL A 6 -8.13 -1.89 1.56
CA VAL A 6 -7.09 -2.84 1.17
C VAL A 6 -6.09 -2.10 0.30
N VAL A 7 -4.83 -2.20 0.68
CA VAL A 7 -3.73 -1.57 -0.04
C VAL A 7 -2.96 -2.64 -0.79
N TYR A 8 -2.86 -2.48 -2.10
CA TYR A 8 -2.07 -3.36 -2.96
C TYR A 8 -0.71 -2.73 -3.19
N TYR A 9 0.33 -3.48 -2.89
CA TYR A 9 1.70 -2.99 -3.03
C TYR A 9 2.62 -4.10 -3.49
N ARG A 10 3.78 -3.72 -3.96
CA ARG A 10 4.82 -4.67 -4.32
C ARG A 10 6.16 -4.14 -3.83
N CYS A 11 7.08 -5.07 -3.56
CA CYS A 11 8.44 -4.71 -3.18
C CYS A 11 9.33 -4.72 -4.41
N LYS A 12 10.05 -3.63 -4.62
CA LYS A 12 11.05 -3.50 -5.67
C LYS A 12 12.41 -3.40 -5.01
N LYS A 13 13.18 -4.46 -5.04
CA LYS A 13 14.56 -4.40 -4.54
C LYS A 13 15.50 -4.02 -5.67
N PRO A 14 16.46 -3.10 -5.42
CA PRO A 14 17.47 -2.79 -6.42
C PRO A 14 18.23 -4.05 -6.83
N GLY A 15 18.32 -4.27 -8.13
CA GLY A 15 19.03 -5.43 -8.65
C GLY A 15 18.17 -6.63 -8.97
N ASP A 16 16.91 -6.64 -8.54
CA ASP A 16 15.98 -7.71 -8.90
C ASP A 16 15.50 -7.52 -10.34
N LYS A 17 15.67 -8.54 -11.15
CA LYS A 17 15.22 -8.51 -12.54
C LYS A 17 13.69 -8.63 -12.65
N LYS A 18 13.04 -9.16 -11.62
CA LYS A 18 11.60 -9.29 -11.58
C LYS A 18 11.08 -8.63 -10.32
N PRO A 19 10.05 -7.76 -10.43
CA PRO A 19 9.41 -7.24 -9.24
C PRO A 19 8.78 -8.38 -8.45
N GLY A 20 8.80 -8.29 -7.14
CA GLY A 20 8.14 -9.26 -6.29
C GLY A 20 6.64 -9.31 -6.56
N GLY A 21 6.00 -10.39 -6.14
CA GLY A 21 4.57 -10.54 -6.29
C GLY A 21 3.80 -9.44 -5.59
N VAL A 22 2.61 -9.14 -6.10
CA VAL A 22 1.72 -8.16 -5.47
C VAL A 22 1.28 -8.69 -4.11
N LYS A 23 1.44 -7.86 -3.09
CA LYS A 23 0.98 -8.16 -1.73
C LYS A 23 -0.13 -7.20 -1.36
N GLN A 24 -0.91 -7.56 -0.35
CA GLN A 24 -1.98 -6.72 0.12
C GLN A 24 -2.01 -6.70 1.65
N TYR A 25 -2.44 -5.58 2.19
CA TYR A 25 -2.71 -5.49 3.62
C TYR A 25 -3.94 -4.63 3.84
N ARG A 26 -4.59 -4.85 5.00
CA ARG A 26 -5.80 -4.12 5.35
C ARG A 26 -5.45 -3.04 6.36
N LEU A 27 -6.03 -1.86 6.16
CA LEU A 27 -5.93 -0.77 7.13
C LEU A 27 -7.31 -0.16 7.37
N TYR A 28 -7.42 0.60 8.43
CA TYR A 28 -8.66 1.28 8.80
C TYR A 28 -8.41 2.78 8.81
N ALA A 29 -9.30 3.51 8.19
CA ALA A 29 -9.20 4.96 8.09
C ALA A 29 -10.59 5.58 7.97
N ASN A 30 -10.69 6.88 8.23
CA ASN A 30 -11.97 7.60 8.16
C ASN A 30 -12.37 7.93 6.72
N SER A 31 -11.40 7.98 5.81
CA SER A 31 -11.66 8.30 4.41
C SER A 31 -10.57 7.71 3.53
N LEU A 32 -10.83 7.68 2.23
CA LEU A 32 -9.85 7.21 1.25
C LEU A 32 -8.58 8.08 1.29
N GLU A 33 -8.76 9.38 1.48
CA GLU A 33 -7.64 10.32 1.57
C GLU A 33 -6.75 10.00 2.77
N GLU A 34 -7.36 9.72 3.92
CA GLU A 34 -6.62 9.31 5.10
C GLU A 34 -5.93 7.97 4.89
N ALA A 35 -6.62 7.01 4.26
CA ALA A 35 -6.04 5.71 3.94
C ALA A 35 -4.81 5.86 3.05
N ARG A 36 -4.90 6.74 2.07
CA ARG A 36 -3.79 7.02 1.16
C ARG A 36 -2.60 7.62 1.92
N ARG A 37 -2.87 8.52 2.84
CA ARG A 37 -1.82 9.14 3.67
C ARG A 37 -1.13 8.11 4.54
N LEU A 38 -1.89 7.20 5.16
CA LEU A 38 -1.33 6.13 5.97
C LEU A 38 -0.52 5.15 5.12
N ALA A 39 -1.01 4.82 3.93
CA ALA A 39 -0.31 3.93 3.01
C ALA A 39 1.02 4.54 2.55
N VAL A 40 1.04 5.84 2.26
CA VAL A 40 2.27 6.55 1.87
C VAL A 40 3.28 6.54 3.01
N GLY A 41 2.82 6.68 4.25
CA GLY A 41 3.69 6.55 5.41
C GLY A 41 4.32 5.17 5.51
N TYR A 42 3.58 4.13 5.16
CA TYR A 42 4.07 2.76 5.13
C TYR A 42 5.05 2.55 3.97
N ALA A 43 4.79 3.23 2.84
CA ALA A 43 5.61 3.13 1.64
C ALA A 43 6.83 4.06 1.69
N ASN A 44 7.16 4.59 2.85
CA ASN A 44 8.33 5.44 3.03
C ASN A 44 9.65 4.66 2.93
N TYR A 45 9.55 3.37 2.66
CA TYR A 45 10.68 2.54 2.31
C TYR A 45 10.88 2.61 0.79
N PRO A 46 12.10 2.86 0.31
CA PRO A 46 12.35 3.04 -1.12
C PRO A 46 12.02 1.80 -1.96
N ASP A 47 11.86 0.67 -1.31
CA ASP A 47 11.61 -0.61 -1.98
C ASP A 47 10.13 -0.94 -2.16
N ILE A 48 9.23 -0.11 -1.63
CA ILE A 48 7.80 -0.39 -1.67
C ILE A 48 7.10 0.56 -2.63
N GLU A 49 6.32 -0.02 -3.53
CA GLU A 49 5.50 0.73 -4.49
C GLU A 49 4.03 0.43 -4.22
N ILE A 50 3.24 1.47 -3.97
CA ILE A 50 1.81 1.34 -3.80
C ILE A 50 1.16 1.28 -5.19
N LEU A 51 0.40 0.22 -5.44
CA LEU A 51 -0.26 0.02 -6.73
C LEU A 51 -1.68 0.54 -6.71
N ASN A 52 -2.42 0.25 -5.65
CA ASN A 52 -3.82 0.65 -5.57
C ASN A 52 -4.30 0.60 -4.13
N ILE A 53 -5.35 1.36 -3.85
CA ILE A 53 -6.03 1.36 -2.55
C ILE A 53 -7.52 1.24 -2.84
N LEU A 54 -8.14 0.20 -2.32
CA LEU A 54 -9.55 -0.06 -2.53
C LEU A 54 -10.30 -0.07 -1.20
N ARG A 55 -11.51 0.47 -1.24
CA ARG A 55 -12.40 0.40 -0.09
C ARG A 55 -13.09 -0.97 -0.07
N VAL A 56 -13.06 -1.59 1.09
CA VAL A 56 -13.70 -2.89 1.29
C VAL A 56 -15.17 -2.73 1.66
#